data_3ee30eaf3209c0718575353f78fed45c
#
_entry.id   3ee30eaf3209c0718575353f78fed45c
#
_cell.length_a   1.000
_cell.length_b   1.000
_cell.length_c   1.000
_cell.angle_alpha   90.00
_cell.angle_beta   90.00
_cell.angle_gamma   90.00
#
_symmetry.space_group_name_H-M   'P 1'
#
loop_
_entity.id
_entity.type
_entity.pdbx_description
1 polymer ?
#
loop_
_entity_poly.entity_id
_entity_poly.type
_entity_poly.pdbx_seq_one_letter_code
_entity_poly.pdbx_strand_id
1 'polypeptide(L)'
;MQTRRISPSIADWPEDAQEAAQLVVDKYGEPDEITDTQVTWHRPGPWKRIVASRAVSQHDFPAPHYDSVESVIDYRYPPDKATEVCLFDGSVVINRTKGEVSARCHDEEANCLALNLMHDIATGKRNVEQARSYYAKEFADYRRNKPTPYMQGLRFTPGDNDTADPDVRVLSDRDLEQARQEGIKSD
;
A
#
# COMPACT_ATOMS: atom_id res chain seq x y z
N MET A 1 -25.68 -22.61 0.65
CA MET A 1 -24.36 -22.00 0.42
C MET A 1 -24.29 -21.66 -1.07
N GLN A 2 -24.33 -20.38 -1.41
CA GLN A 2 -24.08 -19.99 -2.80
C GLN A 2 -22.58 -20.18 -3.05
N THR A 3 -22.24 -21.01 -4.01
CA THR A 3 -20.84 -21.20 -4.45
C THR A 3 -20.36 -19.84 -5.00
N ARG A 4 -19.42 -19.21 -4.32
CA ARG A 4 -18.79 -17.96 -4.74
C ARG A 4 -18.17 -18.22 -6.13
N ARG A 5 -18.56 -17.43 -7.13
CA ARG A 5 -18.02 -17.57 -8.48
C ARG A 5 -16.68 -16.87 -8.54
N ILE A 6 -15.61 -17.65 -8.74
CA ILE A 6 -14.26 -17.10 -8.92
C ILE A 6 -14.18 -16.34 -10.24
N SER A 7 -13.58 -15.15 -10.22
CA SER A 7 -13.30 -14.38 -11.42
C SER A 7 -12.39 -15.15 -12.38
N PRO A 8 -12.69 -15.15 -13.69
CA PRO A 8 -11.81 -15.77 -14.68
C PRO A 8 -10.39 -15.19 -14.70
N SER A 9 -10.21 -13.93 -14.33
CA SER A 9 -8.92 -13.23 -14.33
C SER A 9 -7.91 -13.77 -13.32
N ILE A 10 -8.39 -14.50 -12.30
CA ILE A 10 -7.58 -15.03 -11.19
C ILE A 10 -7.79 -16.52 -10.95
N ALA A 11 -8.50 -17.20 -11.85
CA ALA A 11 -8.98 -18.59 -11.63
C ALA A 11 -7.85 -19.61 -11.48
N ASP A 12 -6.68 -19.36 -12.04
CA ASP A 12 -5.50 -20.23 -11.99
C ASP A 12 -4.45 -19.79 -10.96
N TRP A 13 -4.80 -18.83 -10.10
CA TRP A 13 -3.90 -18.33 -9.07
C TRP A 13 -3.81 -19.30 -7.86
N PRO A 14 -2.70 -19.27 -7.09
CA PRO A 14 -2.63 -19.97 -5.80
C PRO A 14 -3.78 -19.55 -4.87
N GLU A 15 -4.25 -20.47 -4.04
CA GLU A 15 -5.46 -20.31 -3.22
C GLU A 15 -5.44 -19.02 -2.38
N ASP A 16 -4.35 -18.74 -1.65
CA ASP A 16 -4.25 -17.53 -0.83
C ASP A 16 -4.34 -16.24 -1.65
N ALA A 17 -3.64 -16.19 -2.80
CA ALA A 17 -3.68 -15.03 -3.70
C ALA A 17 -5.04 -14.88 -4.39
N GLN A 18 -5.67 -16.01 -4.77
CA GLN A 18 -7.00 -16.03 -5.38
C GLN A 18 -8.06 -15.53 -4.39
N GLU A 19 -8.02 -16.01 -3.13
CA GLU A 19 -8.97 -15.58 -2.10
C GLU A 19 -8.88 -14.08 -1.85
N ALA A 20 -7.66 -13.56 -1.67
CA ALA A 20 -7.41 -12.15 -1.44
C ALA A 20 -7.86 -11.27 -2.62
N ALA A 21 -7.50 -11.64 -3.85
CA ALA A 21 -7.91 -10.90 -5.06
C ALA A 21 -9.44 -10.97 -5.27
N GLN A 22 -10.09 -12.10 -4.95
CA GLN A 22 -11.53 -12.25 -5.06
C GLN A 22 -12.30 -11.32 -4.12
N LEU A 23 -11.76 -10.99 -2.94
CA LEU A 23 -12.36 -9.96 -2.06
C LEU A 23 -12.46 -8.60 -2.75
N VAL A 24 -11.44 -8.23 -3.53
CA VAL A 24 -11.42 -6.98 -4.29
C VAL A 24 -12.43 -7.04 -5.44
N VAL A 25 -12.47 -8.15 -6.19
CA VAL A 25 -13.47 -8.39 -7.26
C VAL A 25 -14.89 -8.27 -6.72
N ASP A 26 -15.17 -8.89 -5.58
CA ASP A 26 -16.53 -8.89 -5.00
C ASP A 26 -16.98 -7.48 -4.59
N LYS A 27 -16.02 -6.62 -4.21
CA LYS A 27 -16.31 -5.25 -3.78
C LYS A 27 -16.35 -4.25 -4.93
N TYR A 28 -15.43 -4.36 -5.88
CA TYR A 28 -15.20 -3.36 -6.92
C TYR A 28 -15.47 -3.85 -8.35
N GLY A 29 -15.79 -5.13 -8.53
CA GLY A 29 -15.95 -5.72 -9.85
C GLY A 29 -14.65 -6.23 -10.45
N GLU A 30 -14.70 -6.62 -11.73
CA GLU A 30 -13.54 -7.10 -12.46
C GLU A 30 -12.44 -6.03 -12.56
N PRO A 31 -11.16 -6.44 -12.59
CA PRO A 31 -10.04 -5.49 -12.68
C PRO A 31 -9.99 -4.76 -14.02
N ASP A 32 -9.42 -3.56 -14.02
CA ASP A 32 -9.19 -2.73 -15.21
C ASP A 32 -8.00 -3.23 -16.05
N GLU A 33 -6.98 -3.80 -15.39
CA GLU A 33 -5.80 -4.36 -16.04
C GLU A 33 -5.54 -5.79 -15.56
N ILE A 34 -5.19 -6.67 -16.49
CA ILE A 34 -4.91 -8.08 -16.22
C ILE A 34 -3.60 -8.46 -16.90
N THR A 35 -2.70 -9.04 -16.09
CA THR A 35 -1.46 -9.67 -16.58
C THR A 35 -1.35 -11.07 -15.99
N ASP A 36 -0.34 -11.84 -16.41
CA ASP A 36 -0.10 -13.19 -15.88
C ASP A 36 0.26 -13.21 -14.37
N THR A 37 0.73 -12.09 -13.84
CA THR A 37 1.28 -12.02 -12.48
C THR A 37 0.52 -11.10 -11.54
N GLN A 38 -0.33 -10.21 -12.06
CA GLN A 38 -1.08 -9.24 -11.26
C GLN A 38 -2.33 -8.74 -11.99
N VAL A 39 -3.27 -8.26 -11.22
CA VAL A 39 -4.45 -7.54 -11.69
C VAL A 39 -4.56 -6.20 -10.96
N THR A 40 -5.09 -5.17 -11.63
CA THR A 40 -5.12 -3.80 -11.11
C THR A 40 -6.49 -3.17 -11.29
N TRP A 41 -6.95 -2.45 -10.28
CA TRP A 41 -8.12 -1.57 -10.30
C TRP A 41 -7.66 -0.12 -10.15
N HIS A 42 -8.14 0.76 -11.03
CA HIS A 42 -7.84 2.18 -11.00
C HIS A 42 -8.95 2.98 -10.31
N ARG A 43 -8.57 3.76 -9.30
CA ARG A 43 -9.46 4.62 -8.50
C ARG A 43 -10.68 3.89 -7.90
N PRO A 44 -10.53 2.68 -7.35
CA PRO A 44 -11.62 2.01 -6.66
C PRO A 44 -11.81 2.63 -5.26
N GLY A 45 -12.96 3.27 -5.01
CA GLY A 45 -13.24 3.91 -3.72
C GLY A 45 -12.23 5.00 -3.36
N PRO A 46 -11.59 4.93 -2.16
CA PRO A 46 -10.64 5.96 -1.71
C PRO A 46 -9.21 5.76 -2.26
N TRP A 47 -8.98 4.69 -3.01
CA TRP A 47 -7.65 4.29 -3.46
C TRP A 47 -7.27 4.94 -4.79
N LYS A 48 -6.02 5.29 -4.94
CA LYS A 48 -5.46 5.63 -6.24
C LYS A 48 -5.47 4.41 -7.17
N ARG A 49 -5.10 3.25 -6.62
CA ARG A 49 -5.23 1.93 -7.24
C ARG A 49 -5.17 0.83 -6.19
N ILE A 50 -5.70 -0.32 -6.54
CA ILE A 50 -5.46 -1.57 -5.85
C ILE A 50 -4.76 -2.51 -6.83
N VAL A 51 -3.74 -3.23 -6.35
CA VAL A 51 -3.02 -4.24 -7.11
C VAL A 51 -3.07 -5.56 -6.36
N ALA A 52 -3.62 -6.60 -6.97
CA ALA A 52 -3.50 -7.95 -6.44
C ALA A 52 -2.44 -8.71 -7.22
N SER A 53 -1.57 -9.43 -6.50
CA SER A 53 -0.45 -10.17 -7.06
C SER A 53 -0.65 -11.66 -6.93
N ARG A 54 -0.33 -12.42 -8.00
CA ARG A 54 -0.34 -13.89 -8.01
C ARG A 54 0.68 -14.46 -7.00
N ALA A 55 1.83 -13.81 -6.85
CA ALA A 55 2.83 -14.15 -5.84
C ALA A 55 2.46 -13.57 -4.48
N VAL A 56 2.63 -14.37 -3.43
CA VAL A 56 2.41 -13.97 -2.05
C VAL A 56 3.75 -13.80 -1.33
N SER A 57 3.77 -12.93 -0.32
CA SER A 57 4.93 -12.73 0.56
C SER A 57 4.56 -13.11 1.99
N GLN A 58 5.40 -13.91 2.65
CA GLN A 58 5.22 -14.21 4.07
C GLN A 58 5.43 -12.95 4.90
N HIS A 59 4.48 -12.64 5.77
CA HIS A 59 4.55 -11.54 6.72
C HIS A 59 4.14 -12.03 8.12
N ASP A 60 4.99 -11.82 9.11
CA ASP A 60 4.77 -12.35 10.47
C ASP A 60 4.21 -11.32 11.46
N PHE A 61 3.96 -10.08 11.03
CA PHE A 61 3.38 -9.04 11.87
C PHE A 61 1.93 -8.73 11.46
N PRO A 62 0.97 -8.69 12.41
CA PRO A 62 1.07 -8.95 13.86
C PRO A 62 1.03 -10.45 14.19
N ALA A 63 0.75 -11.30 13.24
CA ALA A 63 0.75 -12.76 13.28
C ALA A 63 1.00 -13.30 11.86
N PRO A 64 1.50 -14.52 11.67
CA PRO A 64 1.83 -15.06 10.34
C PRO A 64 0.63 -15.01 9.38
N HIS A 65 0.84 -14.43 8.20
CA HIS A 65 -0.11 -14.36 7.08
C HIS A 65 0.64 -14.11 5.75
N TYR A 66 -0.10 -14.11 4.65
CA TYR A 66 0.44 -13.79 3.33
C TYR A 66 -0.07 -12.44 2.81
N ASP A 67 0.84 -11.65 2.30
CA ASP A 67 0.56 -10.38 1.64
C ASP A 67 0.45 -10.59 0.13
N SER A 68 -0.67 -10.16 -0.48
CA SER A 68 -0.89 -10.23 -1.93
C SER A 68 -1.66 -9.03 -2.49
N VAL A 69 -2.42 -8.30 -1.68
CA VAL A 69 -3.21 -7.13 -2.10
C VAL A 69 -2.59 -5.85 -1.60
N GLU A 70 -2.18 -4.96 -2.51
CA GLU A 70 -1.62 -3.65 -2.23
C GLU A 70 -2.66 -2.56 -2.51
N SER A 71 -2.92 -1.71 -1.51
CA SER A 71 -3.77 -0.53 -1.64
C SER A 71 -2.92 0.73 -1.60
N VAL A 72 -2.98 1.54 -2.66
CA VAL A 72 -2.14 2.72 -2.88
C VAL A 72 -2.97 3.99 -2.72
N ILE A 73 -2.43 4.97 -2.02
CA ILE A 73 -3.02 6.30 -1.85
C ILE A 73 -2.06 7.40 -2.32
N ASP A 74 -2.60 8.54 -2.69
CA ASP A 74 -1.83 9.78 -2.82
C ASP A 74 -1.56 10.32 -1.42
N TYR A 75 -0.26 10.45 -1.05
CA TYR A 75 0.13 10.90 0.28
C TYR A 75 1.54 11.51 0.25
N ARG A 76 1.66 12.75 0.71
CA ARG A 76 2.95 13.40 0.89
C ARG A 76 3.54 13.01 2.25
N TYR A 77 4.45 12.03 2.23
CA TYR A 77 5.05 11.53 3.46
C TYR A 77 6.22 12.40 3.93
N PRO A 78 6.29 12.80 5.23
CA PRO A 78 7.42 13.56 5.77
C PRO A 78 8.70 12.69 5.78
N PRO A 79 9.78 13.09 5.07
CA PRO A 79 10.97 12.23 4.90
C PRO A 79 11.69 11.88 6.21
N ASP A 80 11.63 12.77 7.19
CA ASP A 80 12.21 12.58 8.53
C ASP A 80 11.51 11.49 9.35
N LYS A 81 10.31 11.08 8.95
CA LYS A 81 9.52 10.00 9.57
C LYS A 81 9.65 8.64 8.87
N ALA A 82 10.39 8.54 7.76
CA ALA A 82 10.44 7.32 6.96
C ALA A 82 11.00 6.10 7.73
N THR A 83 12.00 6.30 8.57
CA THR A 83 12.55 5.23 9.41
C THR A 83 11.51 4.67 10.38
N GLU A 84 10.68 5.52 10.97
CA GLU A 84 9.63 5.09 11.90
C GLU A 84 8.61 4.18 11.21
N VAL A 85 8.23 4.47 9.98
CA VAL A 85 7.32 3.60 9.20
C VAL A 85 7.97 2.26 8.85
N CYS A 86 9.24 2.27 8.43
CA CYS A 86 9.95 1.01 8.16
C CYS A 86 10.07 0.12 9.41
N LEU A 87 10.20 0.72 10.60
CA LEU A 87 10.21 0.00 11.87
C LEU A 87 8.80 -0.45 12.31
N PHE A 88 7.77 0.27 11.88
CA PHE A 88 6.39 -0.05 12.19
C PHE A 88 5.92 -1.29 11.44
N ASP A 89 6.02 -1.28 10.11
CA ASP A 89 5.48 -2.33 9.25
C ASP A 89 6.27 -2.41 7.93
N GLY A 90 6.85 -3.57 7.65
CA GLY A 90 7.66 -3.81 6.45
C GLY A 90 6.85 -3.84 5.15
N SER A 91 5.53 -3.95 5.23
CA SER A 91 4.62 -3.96 4.07
C SER A 91 4.05 -2.59 3.73
N VAL A 92 4.40 -1.54 4.48
CA VAL A 92 4.10 -0.14 4.13
C VAL A 92 5.24 0.44 3.31
N VAL A 93 4.93 0.91 2.09
CA VAL A 93 5.91 1.42 1.13
C VAL A 93 5.68 2.91 0.85
N ILE A 94 6.75 3.70 0.95
CA ILE A 94 6.75 5.12 0.65
C ILE A 94 7.43 5.36 -0.70
N ASN A 95 6.73 5.96 -1.65
CA ASN A 95 7.29 6.44 -2.91
C ASN A 95 7.18 7.96 -2.96
N ARG A 96 8.19 8.63 -2.44
CA ARG A 96 8.22 10.09 -2.26
C ARG A 96 8.12 10.84 -3.59
N THR A 97 8.86 10.39 -4.60
CA THR A 97 8.88 11.03 -5.92
C THR A 97 7.52 11.01 -6.60
N LYS A 98 6.78 9.91 -6.46
CA LYS A 98 5.40 9.80 -6.95
C LYS A 98 4.36 10.42 -6.02
N GLY A 99 4.73 10.73 -4.78
CA GLY A 99 3.78 11.18 -3.75
C GLY A 99 2.78 10.10 -3.37
N GLU A 100 3.23 8.86 -3.31
CA GLU A 100 2.41 7.71 -3.01
C GLU A 100 2.87 7.01 -1.74
N VAL A 101 1.90 6.50 -0.97
CA VAL A 101 2.14 5.51 0.07
C VAL A 101 1.20 4.34 -0.17
N SER A 102 1.67 3.14 0.07
CA SER A 102 0.87 1.93 -0.02
C SER A 102 1.03 1.04 1.21
N ALA A 103 0.04 0.19 1.44
CA ALA A 103 0.16 -0.95 2.34
C ALA A 103 -0.23 -2.20 1.58
N ARG A 104 0.47 -3.30 1.86
CA ARG A 104 0.18 -4.60 1.28
C ARG A 104 -0.12 -5.60 2.39
N CYS A 105 -1.27 -6.27 2.26
CA CYS A 105 -1.70 -7.31 3.19
C CYS A 105 -2.57 -8.35 2.47
N HIS A 106 -3.29 -9.18 3.23
CA HIS A 106 -4.25 -10.14 2.69
C HIS A 106 -5.51 -9.44 2.12
N ASP A 107 -5.98 -8.37 2.76
CA ASP A 107 -7.21 -7.68 2.40
C ASP A 107 -7.14 -6.16 2.58
N GLU A 108 -8.17 -5.48 2.09
CA GLU A 108 -8.31 -4.02 2.18
C GLU A 108 -8.48 -3.51 3.61
N GLU A 109 -9.11 -4.29 4.47
CA GLU A 109 -9.37 -3.91 5.86
C GLU A 109 -8.07 -3.81 6.65
N ALA A 110 -7.17 -4.78 6.45
CA ALA A 110 -5.82 -4.74 7.01
C ALA A 110 -4.97 -3.61 6.41
N ASN A 111 -5.10 -3.33 5.11
CA ASN A 111 -4.45 -2.18 4.47
C ASN A 111 -4.95 -0.85 5.05
N CYS A 112 -6.25 -0.71 5.33
CA CYS A 112 -6.79 0.46 6.03
C CYS A 112 -6.16 0.63 7.41
N LEU A 113 -6.03 -0.45 8.20
CA LEU A 113 -5.42 -0.41 9.53
C LEU A 113 -3.95 0.04 9.44
N ALA A 114 -3.18 -0.54 8.54
CA ALA A 114 -1.76 -0.19 8.34
C ALA A 114 -1.59 1.28 7.94
N LEU A 115 -2.38 1.77 6.97
CA LEU A 115 -2.29 3.16 6.49
C LEU A 115 -2.80 4.19 7.50
N ASN A 116 -3.82 3.85 8.31
CA ASN A 116 -4.26 4.72 9.40
C ASN A 116 -3.17 4.85 10.47
N LEU A 117 -2.47 3.78 10.81
CA LEU A 117 -1.37 3.83 11.77
C LEU A 117 -0.11 4.48 11.20
N MET A 118 0.18 4.29 9.91
CA MET A 118 1.19 5.05 9.19
C MET A 118 0.91 6.57 9.29
N HIS A 119 -0.33 6.98 9.04
CA HIS A 119 -0.75 8.39 9.20
C HIS A 119 -0.58 8.90 10.62
N ASP A 120 -0.93 8.10 11.63
CA ASP A 120 -0.72 8.46 13.03
C ASP A 120 0.76 8.66 13.38
N ILE A 121 1.66 7.86 12.80
CA ILE A 121 3.12 8.03 12.94
C ILE A 121 3.58 9.30 12.22
N ALA A 122 3.16 9.49 10.97
CA ALA A 122 3.52 10.66 10.16
C ALA A 122 3.15 11.99 10.83
N THR A 123 2.00 12.01 11.52
CA THR A 123 1.48 13.19 12.23
C THR A 123 1.93 13.30 13.68
N GLY A 124 2.70 12.33 14.18
CA GLY A 124 3.19 12.31 15.58
C GLY A 124 2.12 11.92 16.61
N LYS A 125 0.96 11.46 16.19
CA LYS A 125 -0.12 11.01 17.08
C LYS A 125 0.24 9.73 17.83
N ARG A 126 1.03 8.85 17.21
CA ARG A 126 1.58 7.63 17.80
C ARG A 126 3.06 7.48 17.44
N ASN A 127 3.82 6.89 18.35
CA ASN A 127 5.14 6.35 18.02
C ASN A 127 5.01 4.91 17.49
N VAL A 128 6.13 4.32 17.06
CA VAL A 128 6.19 2.97 16.48
C VAL A 128 5.63 1.91 17.42
N GLU A 129 6.02 1.93 18.68
CA GLU A 129 5.57 0.95 19.69
C GLU A 129 4.06 1.03 19.93
N GLN A 130 3.53 2.25 20.05
CA GLN A 130 2.09 2.48 20.20
C GLN A 130 1.31 2.04 18.97
N ALA A 131 1.84 2.28 17.78
CA ALA A 131 1.21 1.86 16.53
C ALA A 131 1.18 0.32 16.41
N ARG A 132 2.29 -0.36 16.71
CA ARG A 132 2.37 -1.83 16.69
C ARG A 132 1.44 -2.47 17.73
N SER A 133 1.40 -1.92 18.93
CA SER A 133 0.49 -2.40 20.00
C SER A 133 -0.97 -2.20 19.62
N TYR A 134 -1.32 -1.08 19.00
CA TYR A 134 -2.68 -0.82 18.52
C TYR A 134 -3.07 -1.77 17.39
N TYR A 135 -2.17 -2.00 16.43
CA TYR A 135 -2.38 -2.95 15.34
C TYR A 135 -2.72 -4.34 15.88
N ALA A 136 -1.85 -4.87 16.74
CA ALA A 136 -2.03 -6.20 17.34
C ALA A 136 -3.35 -6.32 18.12
N LYS A 137 -3.72 -5.26 18.86
CA LYS A 137 -5.00 -5.21 19.58
C LYS A 137 -6.18 -5.26 18.61
N GLU A 138 -6.20 -4.39 17.60
CA GLU A 138 -7.31 -4.28 16.66
C GLU A 138 -7.45 -5.55 15.81
N PHE A 139 -6.35 -6.15 15.38
CA PHE A 139 -6.33 -7.46 14.73
C PHE A 139 -6.92 -8.58 15.60
N ALA A 140 -6.59 -8.61 16.91
CA ALA A 140 -7.17 -9.56 17.84
C ALA A 140 -8.66 -9.28 18.10
N ASP A 141 -9.08 -8.03 18.12
CA ASP A 141 -10.48 -7.63 18.27
C ASP A 141 -11.31 -8.01 17.03
N TYR A 142 -10.75 -7.86 15.82
CA TYR A 142 -11.33 -8.33 14.57
C TYR A 142 -11.67 -9.84 14.64
N ARG A 143 -10.71 -10.67 15.06
CA ARG A 143 -10.93 -12.11 15.24
C ARG A 143 -11.95 -12.48 16.31
N ARG A 144 -12.27 -11.54 17.21
CA ARG A 144 -13.31 -11.69 18.26
C ARG A 144 -14.64 -11.06 17.88
N ASN A 145 -14.81 -10.62 16.63
CA ASN A 145 -15.98 -9.88 16.15
C ASN A 145 -16.29 -8.62 16.99
N LYS A 146 -15.24 -7.94 17.47
CA LYS A 146 -15.36 -6.65 18.15
C LYS A 146 -15.19 -5.50 17.13
N PRO A 147 -15.63 -4.28 17.49
CA PRO A 147 -15.42 -3.12 16.64
C PRO A 147 -13.93 -2.86 16.33
N THR A 148 -13.63 -2.67 15.06
CA THR A 148 -12.29 -2.40 14.50
C THR A 148 -12.30 -1.13 13.66
N PRO A 149 -12.34 0.04 14.28
CA PRO A 149 -12.61 1.30 13.58
C PRO A 149 -11.54 1.67 12.53
N TYR A 150 -10.27 1.26 12.71
CA TYR A 150 -9.20 1.55 11.73
C TYR A 150 -9.20 0.58 10.54
N MET A 151 -9.86 -0.56 10.65
CA MET A 151 -10.06 -1.51 9.53
C MET A 151 -11.26 -1.13 8.65
N GLN A 152 -12.23 -0.35 9.15
CA GLN A 152 -13.46 -0.03 8.43
C GLN A 152 -13.27 1.02 7.30
N GLY A 153 -12.12 1.66 7.22
CA GLY A 153 -11.77 2.66 6.22
C GLY A 153 -10.72 3.65 6.71
N LEU A 154 -10.24 4.50 5.80
CA LEU A 154 -9.28 5.54 6.14
C LEU A 154 -9.89 6.59 7.09
N ARG A 155 -9.16 6.96 8.13
CA ARG A 155 -9.52 7.97 9.14
C ARG A 155 -8.95 9.35 8.82
N PHE A 156 -8.41 9.51 7.65
CA PHE A 156 -7.92 10.75 7.08
C PHE A 156 -8.32 10.79 5.60
N THR A 157 -8.26 11.95 5.00
CA THR A 157 -8.47 12.10 3.56
C THR A 157 -7.11 11.98 2.88
N PRO A 158 -6.92 11.01 1.96
CA PRO A 158 -5.74 10.98 1.09
C PRO A 158 -5.55 12.30 0.36
N GLY A 159 -4.32 12.62 -0.02
CA GLY A 159 -4.02 13.79 -0.82
C GLY A 159 -4.63 13.71 -2.21
N ASP A 160 -4.67 14.86 -2.87
CA ASP A 160 -4.93 14.97 -4.29
C ASP A 160 -3.64 14.73 -5.11
N ASN A 161 -3.66 15.05 -6.40
CA ASN A 161 -2.53 14.86 -7.32
C ASN A 161 -1.28 15.70 -7.00
N ASP A 162 -1.28 16.55 -5.97
CA ASP A 162 -0.15 17.41 -5.54
C ASP A 162 0.57 16.88 -4.29
N THR A 163 0.81 15.58 -4.26
CA THR A 163 1.55 14.92 -3.17
C THR A 163 2.99 14.57 -3.53
N ALA A 164 3.34 14.69 -4.80
CA ALA A 164 4.68 14.39 -5.31
C ALA A 164 5.77 15.29 -4.70
N ASP A 165 6.90 14.68 -4.43
CA ASP A 165 8.12 15.37 -4.01
C ASP A 165 9.25 14.99 -4.98
N PRO A 166 9.54 15.86 -5.98
CA PRO A 166 10.54 15.56 -7.02
C PRO A 166 11.98 15.61 -6.50
N ASP A 167 12.17 15.86 -5.21
CA ASP A 167 13.48 16.04 -4.60
C ASP A 167 14.16 17.38 -4.93
N VAL A 168 15.34 17.58 -4.36
CA VAL A 168 16.13 18.79 -4.57
C VAL A 168 17.26 18.50 -5.56
N ARG A 169 17.32 19.30 -6.62
CA ARG A 169 18.38 19.22 -7.62
C ARG A 169 19.74 19.58 -7.01
N VAL A 170 20.76 18.78 -7.28
CA VAL A 170 22.16 19.00 -6.85
C VAL A 170 22.99 19.59 -7.97
N LEU A 171 22.89 19.05 -9.20
CA LEU A 171 23.67 19.54 -10.35
C LEU A 171 23.03 20.80 -10.96
N SER A 172 23.82 21.84 -11.21
CA SER A 172 23.38 23.04 -11.96
C SER A 172 23.32 22.77 -13.46
N ASP A 173 22.67 23.66 -14.23
CA ASP A 173 22.69 23.59 -15.70
C ASP A 173 24.11 23.71 -16.24
N ARG A 174 24.96 24.50 -15.58
CA ARG A 174 26.36 24.64 -15.93
C ARG A 174 27.13 23.33 -15.76
N ASP A 175 26.90 22.62 -14.65
CA ASP A 175 27.56 21.32 -14.40
C ASP A 175 27.14 20.28 -15.44
N LEU A 176 25.87 20.27 -15.82
CA LEU A 176 25.36 19.37 -16.87
C LEU A 176 25.92 19.72 -18.24
N GLU A 177 26.02 21.00 -18.59
CA GLU A 177 26.58 21.44 -19.86
C GLU A 177 28.09 21.12 -19.94
N GLN A 178 28.84 21.35 -18.88
CA GLN A 178 30.24 20.97 -18.79
C GLN A 178 30.42 19.45 -18.98
N ALA A 179 29.62 18.63 -18.27
CA ALA A 179 29.67 17.17 -18.41
C ALA A 179 29.30 16.71 -19.84
N ARG A 180 28.37 17.42 -20.53
CA ARG A 180 28.03 17.14 -21.92
C ARG A 180 29.18 17.43 -22.87
N GLN A 181 29.93 18.53 -22.65
CA GLN A 181 31.11 18.89 -23.45
C GLN A 181 32.29 17.94 -23.24
N GLU A 182 32.45 17.40 -22.02
CA GLU A 182 33.52 16.47 -21.66
C GLU A 182 33.16 15.00 -21.96
N GLY A 183 31.88 14.66 -22.10
CA GLY A 183 31.36 13.31 -22.25
C GLY A 183 30.97 12.95 -23.68
N ILE A 184 31.01 11.65 -23.99
CA ILE A 184 30.56 11.07 -25.27
C ILE A 184 29.07 10.69 -25.22
N LYS A 185 28.44 10.71 -24.05
CA LYS A 185 27.03 10.35 -23.87
C LYS A 185 26.17 11.61 -24.01
N SER A 186 25.35 11.64 -25.07
CA SER A 186 24.17 12.48 -25.13
C SER A 186 23.03 11.82 -24.35
N ASP A 187 22.14 12.60 -23.74
CA ASP A 187 20.92 12.12 -23.10
C ASP A 187 20.05 11.29 -24.05
#